data_44c7b4eac4187abe48c847f8fd52db2b
#
_entry.id   44c7b4eac4187abe48c847f8fd52db2b
#
_cell.length_a   1.000
_cell.length_b   1.000
_cell.length_c   1.000
_cell.angle_alpha   90.00
_cell.angle_beta   90.00
_cell.angle_gamma   90.00
#
_symmetry.space_group_name_H-M   'P 1'
#
loop_
_entity.id
_entity.type
_entity.pdbx_description
1 polymer ?
#
loop_
_entity_poly.entity_id
_entity_poly.type
_entity_poly.pdbx_seq_one_letter_code
_entity_poly.pdbx_strand_id
1 'polypeptide(L)'
;ETGALLAKGLCERIGIDGKFTYKPQVEGKETIKAADVAMPTHSEAIQTVLNALVDPQNGVISSMKEIDAVGHRVVHGGETFASSVLINDEVLKAVEDCTPLAPLHNPANIIGIEACRKVLGDDVPQVAVFDTAFHQTMPEHAYLYSIPYKYYENDKLRRYGFHGTSHRYVTLRAAELLGKDPKDLKIVSCHLGNGSSLAAVDGGKCVDTSMGLTPLAGLPMGTRAGDMDVGVIEYVANKYDRSISSVMEGLNKRSGMMGLSGVSSDFRDLENAHKEGNERAGLAVDMFNYGVKKLIGAYAAAMGGVDAIIFTA
;
A
#
# COMPACT_ATOMS: atom_id res chain seq x y z
N GLU A 1 -23.29 -2.15 15.21
CA GLU A 1 -22.25 -2.84 14.41
C GLU A 1 -20.92 -2.65 15.11
N THR A 2 -20.31 -3.77 15.54
CA THR A 2 -19.14 -3.73 16.44
C THR A 2 -17.82 -3.59 15.69
N GLY A 3 -17.81 -3.77 14.36
CA GLY A 3 -16.58 -3.86 13.55
C GLY A 3 -15.68 -5.05 13.96
N ALA A 4 -16.26 -6.10 14.53
CA ALA A 4 -15.51 -7.26 15.00
C ALA A 4 -14.89 -8.03 13.82
N LEU A 5 -13.60 -8.36 13.93
CA LEU A 5 -12.92 -9.22 12.98
C LEU A 5 -13.35 -10.67 13.20
N LEU A 6 -14.07 -11.26 12.24
CA LEU A 6 -14.53 -12.66 12.32
C LEU A 6 -13.46 -13.63 11.81
N ALA A 7 -12.77 -13.30 10.72
CA ALA A 7 -11.68 -14.10 10.18
C ALA A 7 -10.70 -13.22 9.39
N LYS A 8 -9.47 -13.69 9.25
CA LYS A 8 -8.46 -13.15 8.33
C LYS A 8 -7.70 -14.28 7.67
N GLY A 9 -7.06 -14.01 6.54
CA GLY A 9 -6.30 -15.02 5.83
C GLY A 9 -5.49 -14.46 4.69
N LEU A 10 -4.87 -15.36 3.93
CA LEU A 10 -4.00 -15.03 2.83
C LEU A 10 -4.04 -16.15 1.78
N CYS A 11 -4.22 -15.77 0.52
CA CYS A 11 -3.99 -16.61 -0.64
C CYS A 11 -2.69 -16.18 -1.29
N GLU A 12 -1.72 -17.07 -1.35
CA GLU A 12 -0.41 -16.81 -1.90
C GLU A 12 -0.15 -17.70 -3.10
N ARG A 13 0.76 -17.27 -3.98
CA ARG A 13 1.25 -18.07 -5.12
C ARG A 13 0.13 -18.55 -6.06
N ILE A 14 -0.90 -17.70 -6.24
CA ILE A 14 -2.01 -17.95 -7.18
C ILE A 14 -1.43 -18.14 -8.59
N GLY A 15 -1.89 -19.14 -9.30
CA GLY A 15 -1.40 -19.50 -10.63
C GLY A 15 -0.09 -20.32 -10.63
N ILE A 16 0.45 -20.67 -9.47
CA ILE A 16 1.70 -21.46 -9.33
C ILE A 16 1.40 -22.74 -8.51
N ASP A 17 1.65 -22.70 -7.22
CA ASP A 17 1.47 -23.82 -6.27
C ASP A 17 0.71 -23.34 -5.02
N GLY A 18 -0.38 -22.69 -5.20
CA GLY A 18 -1.23 -22.00 -4.24
C GLY A 18 -1.08 -22.37 -2.77
N LYS A 19 -0.91 -21.39 -1.91
CA LYS A 19 -0.89 -21.54 -0.45
C LYS A 19 -2.04 -20.77 0.18
N PHE A 20 -2.78 -21.42 1.05
CA PHE A 20 -3.94 -20.86 1.72
C PHE A 20 -3.74 -20.83 3.23
N THR A 21 -3.90 -19.64 3.80
CA THR A 21 -3.95 -19.43 5.25
C THR A 21 -5.32 -18.88 5.63
N TYR A 22 -5.96 -19.45 6.63
CA TYR A 22 -7.22 -18.99 7.19
C TYR A 22 -7.16 -18.98 8.71
N LYS A 23 -7.52 -17.88 9.32
CA LYS A 23 -7.45 -17.65 10.77
C LYS A 23 -8.78 -17.11 11.27
N PRO A 24 -9.74 -17.97 11.66
CA PRO A 24 -10.96 -17.54 12.32
C PRO A 24 -10.60 -16.85 13.65
N GLN A 25 -11.36 -15.83 14.01
CA GLN A 25 -11.18 -15.09 15.27
C GLN A 25 -12.32 -15.42 16.26
N VAL A 26 -12.93 -16.57 16.08
CA VAL A 26 -14.03 -17.11 16.90
C VAL A 26 -13.48 -18.27 17.71
N GLU A 27 -13.82 -18.32 19.00
CA GLU A 27 -13.38 -19.38 19.92
C GLU A 27 -13.84 -20.77 19.45
N GLY A 28 -12.95 -21.77 19.59
CA GLY A 28 -13.23 -23.15 19.19
C GLY A 28 -13.07 -23.47 17.70
N LYS A 29 -12.62 -22.49 16.89
CA LYS A 29 -12.34 -22.69 15.46
C LYS A 29 -10.84 -22.87 15.19
N GLU A 30 -10.49 -23.74 14.25
CA GLU A 30 -9.09 -24.05 13.94
C GLU A 30 -8.51 -23.17 12.85
N THR A 31 -7.21 -22.87 12.98
CA THR A 31 -6.44 -22.11 11.98
C THR A 31 -5.86 -23.08 10.93
N ILE A 32 -6.07 -22.75 9.65
CA ILE A 32 -5.36 -23.38 8.52
C ILE A 32 -4.11 -22.53 8.25
N LYS A 33 -2.93 -23.15 8.23
CA LYS A 33 -1.64 -22.46 7.98
C LYS A 33 -1.01 -22.95 6.70
N ALA A 34 -0.86 -22.06 5.72
CA ALA A 34 -0.14 -22.28 4.47
C ALA A 34 -0.41 -23.65 3.82
N ALA A 35 -1.67 -24.10 3.85
CA ALA A 35 -2.08 -25.35 3.22
C ALA A 35 -1.92 -25.26 1.71
N ASP A 36 -1.49 -26.37 1.09
CA ASP A 36 -1.44 -26.50 -0.36
C ASP A 36 -2.86 -26.59 -0.92
N VAL A 37 -3.26 -25.59 -1.70
CA VAL A 37 -4.57 -25.51 -2.34
C VAL A 37 -4.39 -25.05 -3.79
N ALA A 38 -4.93 -25.83 -4.72
CA ALA A 38 -4.89 -25.45 -6.14
C ALA A 38 -5.73 -24.18 -6.36
N MET A 39 -5.07 -23.10 -6.69
CA MET A 39 -5.66 -21.79 -7.01
C MET A 39 -5.09 -21.32 -8.37
N PRO A 40 -5.52 -21.93 -9.50
CA PRO A 40 -4.98 -21.58 -10.81
C PRO A 40 -5.28 -20.14 -11.22
N THR A 41 -6.38 -19.56 -10.74
CA THR A 41 -6.73 -18.16 -10.97
C THR A 41 -7.23 -17.48 -9.68
N HIS A 42 -7.43 -16.18 -9.74
CA HIS A 42 -8.01 -15.40 -8.62
C HIS A 42 -9.45 -15.83 -8.31
N SER A 43 -10.20 -16.34 -9.30
CA SER A 43 -11.56 -16.86 -9.06
C SER A 43 -11.56 -18.06 -8.12
N GLU A 44 -10.65 -19.03 -8.32
CA GLU A 44 -10.52 -20.17 -7.42
C GLU A 44 -9.97 -19.75 -6.04
N ALA A 45 -9.10 -18.74 -6.00
CA ALA A 45 -8.64 -18.19 -4.72
C ALA A 45 -9.80 -17.56 -3.92
N ILE A 46 -10.64 -16.75 -4.54
CA ILE A 46 -11.85 -16.18 -3.92
C ILE A 46 -12.81 -17.30 -3.49
N GLN A 47 -13.06 -18.29 -4.36
CA GLN A 47 -13.91 -19.43 -4.01
C GLN A 47 -13.38 -20.18 -2.79
N THR A 48 -12.06 -20.37 -2.68
CA THR A 48 -11.41 -20.99 -1.52
C THR A 48 -11.67 -20.20 -0.23
N VAL A 49 -11.54 -18.88 -0.29
CA VAL A 49 -11.87 -17.99 0.85
C VAL A 49 -13.34 -18.16 1.25
N LEU A 50 -14.24 -18.08 0.30
CA LEU A 50 -15.68 -18.16 0.55
C LEU A 50 -16.07 -19.52 1.15
N ASN A 51 -15.52 -20.61 0.62
CA ASN A 51 -15.74 -21.95 1.16
C ASN A 51 -15.26 -22.06 2.62
N ALA A 52 -14.10 -21.46 2.94
CA ALA A 52 -13.60 -21.47 4.31
C ALA A 52 -14.48 -20.63 5.27
N LEU A 53 -15.09 -19.55 4.78
CA LEU A 53 -15.99 -18.73 5.60
C LEU A 53 -17.26 -19.47 6.03
N VAL A 54 -17.77 -20.37 5.19
CA VAL A 54 -19.01 -21.17 5.45
C VAL A 54 -18.72 -22.62 5.83
N ASP A 55 -17.47 -22.99 6.04
CA ASP A 55 -17.10 -24.36 6.42
C ASP A 55 -17.84 -24.81 7.68
N PRO A 56 -18.45 -26.01 7.74
CA PRO A 56 -19.25 -26.46 8.87
C PRO A 56 -18.48 -26.51 10.20
N GLN A 57 -17.16 -26.71 10.17
CA GLN A 57 -16.32 -26.84 11.36
C GLN A 57 -15.64 -25.52 11.72
N ASN A 58 -15.03 -24.84 10.74
CA ASN A 58 -14.16 -23.68 10.96
C ASN A 58 -14.72 -22.38 10.38
N GLY A 59 -15.84 -22.42 9.67
CA GLY A 59 -16.48 -21.23 9.11
C GLY A 59 -17.01 -20.28 10.18
N VAL A 60 -17.08 -19.00 9.85
CA VAL A 60 -17.50 -17.91 10.75
C VAL A 60 -18.84 -17.30 10.38
N ILE A 61 -19.40 -17.71 9.25
CA ILE A 61 -20.76 -17.38 8.81
C ILE A 61 -21.50 -18.68 8.43
N SER A 62 -22.82 -18.67 8.47
CA SER A 62 -23.65 -19.86 8.18
C SER A 62 -24.00 -19.95 6.70
N SER A 63 -23.95 -18.84 5.96
CA SER A 63 -24.38 -18.74 4.57
C SER A 63 -23.69 -17.59 3.85
N MET A 64 -23.43 -17.72 2.55
CA MET A 64 -22.96 -16.62 1.68
C MET A 64 -23.90 -15.40 1.69
N LYS A 65 -25.18 -15.59 2.03
CA LYS A 65 -26.15 -14.51 2.14
C LYS A 65 -25.87 -13.53 3.29
N GLU A 66 -24.97 -13.89 4.20
CA GLU A 66 -24.49 -12.99 5.27
C GLU A 66 -23.41 -12.04 4.80
N ILE A 67 -22.95 -12.15 3.56
CA ILE A 67 -22.00 -11.20 2.95
C ILE A 67 -22.80 -10.07 2.34
N ASP A 68 -22.85 -8.94 3.02
CA ASP A 68 -23.62 -7.76 2.60
C ASP A 68 -22.87 -6.89 1.58
N ALA A 69 -21.52 -6.91 1.58
CA ALA A 69 -20.71 -6.12 0.67
C ALA A 69 -19.26 -6.63 0.60
N VAL A 70 -18.54 -6.23 -0.45
CA VAL A 70 -17.10 -6.48 -0.61
C VAL A 70 -16.35 -5.15 -0.73
N GLY A 71 -15.34 -4.95 0.10
CA GLY A 71 -14.40 -3.84 -0.04
C GLY A 71 -13.12 -4.28 -0.75
N HIS A 72 -12.74 -3.56 -1.80
CA HIS A 72 -11.51 -3.79 -2.55
C HIS A 72 -10.53 -2.66 -2.32
N ARG A 73 -9.31 -2.98 -1.87
CA ARG A 73 -8.20 -2.05 -1.96
C ARG A 73 -7.80 -1.92 -3.43
N VAL A 74 -7.82 -0.68 -3.95
CA VAL A 74 -7.35 -0.33 -5.29
C VAL A 74 -6.19 0.64 -5.15
N VAL A 75 -5.07 0.35 -5.83
CA VAL A 75 -3.85 1.12 -5.58
C VAL A 75 -3.92 2.52 -6.15
N HIS A 76 -4.43 2.71 -7.37
CA HIS A 76 -4.42 4.02 -8.01
C HIS A 76 -5.80 4.42 -8.56
N GLY A 77 -6.31 5.54 -8.07
CA GLY A 77 -7.59 6.12 -8.51
C GLY A 77 -7.46 7.41 -9.33
N GLY A 78 -6.23 7.81 -9.68
CA GLY A 78 -5.99 9.07 -10.38
C GLY A 78 -6.48 10.29 -9.58
N GLU A 79 -6.89 11.32 -10.29
CA GLU A 79 -7.58 12.50 -9.73
C GLU A 79 -9.10 12.31 -9.64
N THR A 80 -9.59 11.21 -10.21
CA THR A 80 -11.04 10.94 -10.32
C THR A 80 -11.67 10.59 -8.99
N PHE A 81 -10.94 9.87 -8.13
CA PHE A 81 -11.49 9.33 -6.90
C PHE A 81 -10.81 9.92 -5.65
N ALA A 82 -11.53 10.77 -4.94
CA ALA A 82 -11.14 11.35 -3.65
C ALA A 82 -11.78 10.63 -2.43
N SER A 83 -12.58 9.58 -2.68
CA SER A 83 -13.24 8.77 -1.64
C SER A 83 -13.49 7.36 -2.14
N SER A 84 -13.96 6.49 -1.25
CA SER A 84 -14.46 5.17 -1.63
C SER A 84 -15.73 5.29 -2.47
N VAL A 85 -15.89 4.43 -3.48
CA VAL A 85 -17.02 4.44 -4.42
C VAL A 85 -17.58 3.04 -4.65
N LEU A 86 -18.88 2.95 -4.90
CA LEU A 86 -19.50 1.73 -5.43
C LEU A 86 -18.96 1.43 -6.81
N ILE A 87 -18.56 0.19 -7.04
CA ILE A 87 -17.97 -0.25 -8.29
C ILE A 87 -19.10 -0.52 -9.29
N ASN A 88 -19.04 0.18 -10.40
CA ASN A 88 -19.81 -0.04 -11.63
C ASN A 88 -18.83 -0.10 -12.82
N ASP A 89 -19.34 -0.23 -14.03
CA ASP A 89 -18.50 -0.33 -15.23
C ASP A 89 -17.74 0.98 -15.53
N GLU A 90 -18.28 2.14 -15.17
CA GLU A 90 -17.59 3.44 -15.30
C GLU A 90 -16.41 3.53 -14.33
N VAL A 91 -16.58 3.07 -13.10
CA VAL A 91 -15.51 3.01 -12.09
C VAL A 91 -14.41 2.03 -12.52
N LEU A 92 -14.79 0.84 -13.02
CA LEU A 92 -13.81 -0.14 -13.54
C LEU A 92 -13.01 0.43 -14.69
N LYS A 93 -13.68 1.11 -15.64
CA LYS A 93 -13.00 1.78 -16.75
C LYS A 93 -12.03 2.86 -16.27
N ALA A 94 -12.42 3.68 -15.31
CA ALA A 94 -11.54 4.71 -14.76
C ALA A 94 -10.33 4.10 -14.02
N VAL A 95 -10.49 2.95 -13.35
CA VAL A 95 -9.37 2.19 -12.75
C VAL A 95 -8.46 1.60 -13.82
N GLU A 96 -9.01 1.11 -14.93
CA GLU A 96 -8.26 0.63 -16.07
C GLU A 96 -7.44 1.76 -16.73
N ASP A 97 -8.05 2.93 -16.93
CA ASP A 97 -7.40 4.12 -17.48
C ASP A 97 -6.23 4.60 -16.60
N CYS A 98 -6.24 4.31 -15.29
CA CYS A 98 -5.12 4.54 -14.38
C CYS A 98 -4.01 3.47 -14.44
N THR A 99 -4.16 2.41 -15.24
CA THR A 99 -3.15 1.34 -15.35
C THR A 99 -1.75 1.84 -15.72
N PRO A 100 -1.56 2.82 -16.63
CA PRO A 100 -0.23 3.37 -16.90
C PRO A 100 0.48 3.97 -15.69
N LEU A 101 -0.28 4.44 -14.69
CA LEU A 101 0.24 5.00 -13.43
C LEU A 101 0.58 3.91 -12.38
N ALA A 102 -0.06 2.75 -12.47
CA ALA A 102 0.14 1.62 -11.57
C ALA A 102 0.11 0.26 -12.30
N PRO A 103 1.02 0.03 -13.28
CA PRO A 103 0.95 -1.13 -14.17
C PRO A 103 1.15 -2.49 -13.47
N LEU A 104 1.76 -2.50 -12.28
CA LEU A 104 1.96 -3.71 -11.48
C LEU A 104 0.80 -4.02 -10.52
N HIS A 105 -0.14 -3.09 -10.34
CA HIS A 105 -1.15 -3.18 -9.29
C HIS A 105 -2.58 -3.12 -9.82
N ASN A 106 -2.93 -2.09 -10.61
CA ASN A 106 -4.31 -1.90 -11.07
C ASN A 106 -4.86 -3.08 -11.87
N PRO A 107 -4.11 -3.73 -12.80
CA PRO A 107 -4.61 -4.92 -13.47
C PRO A 107 -4.97 -6.06 -12.51
N ALA A 108 -4.15 -6.29 -11.48
CA ALA A 108 -4.43 -7.31 -10.47
C ALA A 108 -5.64 -6.93 -9.60
N ASN A 109 -5.84 -5.65 -9.31
CA ASN A 109 -7.03 -5.19 -8.59
C ASN A 109 -8.31 -5.43 -9.41
N ILE A 110 -8.31 -5.14 -10.71
CA ILE A 110 -9.45 -5.40 -11.61
C ILE A 110 -9.76 -6.90 -11.65
N ILE A 111 -8.75 -7.75 -11.84
CA ILE A 111 -8.94 -9.22 -11.81
C ILE A 111 -9.59 -9.67 -10.50
N GLY A 112 -9.17 -9.13 -9.36
CA GLY A 112 -9.76 -9.45 -8.06
C GLY A 112 -11.23 -9.02 -7.94
N ILE A 113 -11.58 -7.84 -8.45
CA ILE A 113 -12.96 -7.32 -8.49
C ILE A 113 -13.84 -8.21 -9.37
N GLU A 114 -13.40 -8.52 -10.58
CA GLU A 114 -14.13 -9.38 -11.52
C GLU A 114 -14.30 -10.80 -10.99
N ALA A 115 -13.28 -11.32 -10.30
CA ALA A 115 -13.37 -12.64 -9.67
C ALA A 115 -14.44 -12.64 -8.56
N CYS A 116 -14.53 -11.60 -7.74
CA CYS A 116 -15.59 -11.46 -6.73
C CYS A 116 -16.98 -11.35 -7.38
N ARG A 117 -17.13 -10.53 -8.43
CA ARG A 117 -18.41 -10.43 -9.19
C ARG A 117 -18.85 -11.79 -9.72
N LYS A 118 -17.93 -12.53 -10.31
CA LYS A 118 -18.21 -13.87 -10.88
C LYS A 118 -18.70 -14.88 -9.85
N VAL A 119 -18.17 -14.83 -8.63
CA VAL A 119 -18.45 -15.84 -7.59
C VAL A 119 -19.63 -15.44 -6.71
N LEU A 120 -19.77 -14.15 -6.36
CA LEU A 120 -20.82 -13.64 -5.46
C LEU A 120 -22.08 -13.17 -6.20
N GLY A 121 -21.96 -12.91 -7.51
CA GLY A 121 -23.03 -12.32 -8.30
C GLY A 121 -23.06 -10.78 -8.21
N ASP A 122 -23.93 -10.17 -9.03
CA ASP A 122 -24.03 -8.72 -9.12
C ASP A 122 -24.87 -8.09 -8.00
N ASP A 123 -25.61 -8.90 -7.24
CA ASP A 123 -26.44 -8.44 -6.12
C ASP A 123 -25.64 -8.00 -4.89
N VAL A 124 -24.39 -8.48 -4.74
CA VAL A 124 -23.51 -8.11 -3.64
C VAL A 124 -22.74 -6.85 -4.02
N PRO A 125 -23.00 -5.69 -3.38
CA PRO A 125 -22.33 -4.44 -3.71
C PRO A 125 -20.83 -4.53 -3.44
N GLN A 126 -20.04 -4.01 -4.36
CA GLN A 126 -18.60 -3.95 -4.27
C GLN A 126 -18.12 -2.49 -4.21
N VAL A 127 -17.18 -2.21 -3.33
CA VAL A 127 -16.67 -0.86 -3.05
C VAL A 127 -15.18 -0.82 -3.32
N ALA A 128 -14.75 0.14 -4.14
CA ALA A 128 -13.34 0.46 -4.33
C ALA A 128 -12.88 1.46 -3.27
N VAL A 129 -11.75 1.13 -2.61
CA VAL A 129 -11.08 1.97 -1.62
C VAL A 129 -9.67 2.26 -2.12
N PHE A 130 -9.42 3.52 -2.51
CA PHE A 130 -8.20 3.91 -3.20
C PHE A 130 -7.09 4.33 -2.25
N ASP A 131 -5.88 3.82 -2.47
CA ASP A 131 -4.68 4.23 -1.72
C ASP A 131 -4.37 5.72 -1.91
N THR A 132 -4.72 6.27 -3.07
CA THR A 132 -4.47 7.67 -3.43
C THR A 132 -5.51 8.66 -2.92
N ALA A 133 -6.71 8.19 -2.52
CA ALA A 133 -7.85 9.07 -2.23
C ALA A 133 -7.60 10.04 -1.07
N PHE A 134 -6.98 9.59 0.02
CA PHE A 134 -6.68 10.43 1.18
C PHE A 134 -5.74 11.59 0.85
N HIS A 135 -4.88 11.42 -0.14
CA HIS A 135 -3.87 12.39 -0.57
C HIS A 135 -4.41 13.43 -1.57
N GLN A 136 -5.67 13.33 -2.00
CA GLN A 136 -6.28 14.28 -2.95
C GLN A 136 -6.50 15.68 -2.34
N THR A 137 -6.31 15.84 -1.04
CA THR A 137 -6.38 17.13 -0.36
C THR A 137 -5.07 17.93 -0.37
N MET A 138 -3.98 17.37 -0.93
CA MET A 138 -2.72 18.08 -1.06
C MET A 138 -2.88 19.35 -1.93
N PRO A 139 -2.27 20.48 -1.54
CA PRO A 139 -2.26 21.68 -2.36
C PRO A 139 -1.31 21.55 -3.56
N GLU A 140 -1.54 22.34 -4.61
CA GLU A 140 -0.79 22.26 -5.87
C GLU A 140 0.72 22.30 -5.71
N HIS A 141 1.22 23.19 -4.86
CA HIS A 141 2.65 23.33 -4.60
C HIS A 141 3.29 22.10 -3.90
N ALA A 142 2.48 21.20 -3.32
CA ALA A 142 2.95 19.95 -2.72
C ALA A 142 2.86 18.77 -3.70
N TYR A 143 1.88 18.76 -4.61
CA TYR A 143 1.72 17.63 -5.52
C TYR A 143 2.35 17.82 -6.90
N LEU A 144 2.59 19.05 -7.38
CA LEU A 144 3.21 19.29 -8.69
C LEU A 144 4.71 18.98 -8.66
N TYR A 145 5.20 18.41 -9.74
CA TYR A 145 6.63 18.30 -10.00
C TYR A 145 7.15 19.53 -10.75
N SER A 146 8.37 19.98 -10.45
CA SER A 146 9.03 21.11 -11.12
C SER A 146 9.56 20.71 -12.51
N ILE A 147 8.66 20.21 -13.38
CA ILE A 147 8.90 19.82 -14.76
C ILE A 147 7.94 20.61 -15.66
N PRO A 148 8.07 20.60 -17.01
CA PRO A 148 7.16 21.34 -17.88
C PRO A 148 5.69 21.05 -17.57
N TYR A 149 4.93 22.10 -17.24
CA TYR A 149 3.56 22.04 -16.74
C TYR A 149 2.62 21.23 -17.63
N LYS A 150 2.87 21.21 -18.94
CA LYS A 150 2.14 20.41 -19.93
C LYS A 150 2.03 18.92 -19.59
N TYR A 151 3.00 18.36 -18.88
CA TYR A 151 2.93 16.96 -18.44
C TYR A 151 1.87 16.73 -17.36
N TYR A 152 1.64 17.73 -16.51
CA TYR A 152 0.49 17.68 -15.61
C TYR A 152 -0.83 17.89 -16.36
N GLU A 153 -0.90 18.91 -17.25
CA GLU A 153 -2.12 19.22 -17.99
C GLU A 153 -2.59 18.03 -18.84
N ASN A 154 -1.69 17.40 -19.57
CA ASN A 154 -2.01 16.34 -20.53
C ASN A 154 -2.10 14.94 -19.87
N ASP A 155 -1.14 14.63 -19.01
CA ASP A 155 -0.90 13.26 -18.55
C ASP A 155 -1.12 13.09 -17.03
N LYS A 156 -1.51 14.16 -16.32
CA LYS A 156 -1.71 14.19 -14.86
C LYS A 156 -0.50 13.70 -14.09
N LEU A 157 0.72 14.01 -14.59
CA LEU A 157 1.97 13.66 -13.90
C LEU A 157 2.16 14.56 -12.69
N ARG A 158 1.87 13.98 -11.51
CA ARG A 158 1.94 14.63 -10.20
C ARG A 158 2.26 13.60 -9.11
N ARG A 159 2.53 14.09 -7.89
CA ARG A 159 2.52 13.26 -6.69
C ARG A 159 1.09 12.84 -6.37
N TYR A 160 0.85 11.55 -6.19
CA TYR A 160 -0.42 11.00 -5.73
C TYR A 160 -0.34 10.50 -4.30
N GLY A 161 0.74 9.81 -3.92
CA GLY A 161 0.88 9.15 -2.64
C GLY A 161 0.07 7.86 -2.55
N PHE A 162 0.45 7.01 -1.61
CA PHE A 162 -0.16 5.69 -1.39
C PHE A 162 -0.31 5.41 0.10
N HIS A 163 -0.81 4.23 0.48
CA HIS A 163 -1.18 3.89 1.85
C HIS A 163 -2.22 4.84 2.48
N GLY A 164 -2.97 5.57 1.66
CA GLY A 164 -3.90 6.60 2.12
C GLY A 164 -4.95 6.09 3.09
N THR A 165 -5.44 4.86 2.88
CA THR A 165 -6.37 4.20 3.82
C THR A 165 -5.75 4.02 5.20
N SER A 166 -4.48 3.58 5.26
CA SER A 166 -3.74 3.44 6.52
C SER A 166 -3.51 4.79 7.18
N HIS A 167 -2.97 5.77 6.45
CA HIS A 167 -2.71 7.10 7.00
C HIS A 167 -3.99 7.75 7.55
N ARG A 168 -5.09 7.67 6.82
CA ARG A 168 -6.39 8.17 7.27
C ARG A 168 -6.86 7.48 8.55
N TYR A 169 -6.82 6.15 8.57
CA TYR A 169 -7.30 5.37 9.70
C TYR A 169 -6.51 5.68 10.98
N VAL A 170 -5.18 5.60 10.92
CA VAL A 170 -4.35 5.83 12.11
C VAL A 170 -4.42 7.28 12.61
N THR A 171 -4.62 8.26 11.72
CA THR A 171 -4.84 9.65 12.08
C THR A 171 -6.13 9.83 12.89
N LEU A 172 -7.23 9.23 12.44
CA LEU A 172 -8.50 9.26 13.18
C LEU A 172 -8.37 8.56 14.52
N ARG A 173 -7.72 7.41 14.58
CA ARG A 173 -7.48 6.68 15.83
C ARG A 173 -6.61 7.46 16.80
N ALA A 174 -5.59 8.17 16.33
CA ALA A 174 -4.78 9.03 17.18
C ALA A 174 -5.59 10.19 17.77
N ALA A 175 -6.45 10.82 16.98
CA ALA A 175 -7.34 11.88 17.47
C ALA A 175 -8.29 11.38 18.57
N GLU A 176 -8.89 10.21 18.39
CA GLU A 176 -9.71 9.55 19.42
C GLU A 176 -8.91 9.28 20.69
N LEU A 177 -7.70 8.70 20.58
CA LEU A 177 -6.84 8.40 21.74
C LEU A 177 -6.40 9.67 22.48
N LEU A 178 -6.20 10.77 21.76
CA LEU A 178 -5.85 12.07 22.33
C LEU A 178 -7.06 12.85 22.88
N GLY A 179 -8.28 12.37 22.60
CA GLY A 179 -9.52 13.06 22.97
C GLY A 179 -9.68 14.43 22.31
N LYS A 180 -9.17 14.58 21.06
CA LYS A 180 -9.18 15.83 20.30
C LYS A 180 -9.89 15.68 18.96
N ASP A 181 -10.45 16.78 18.43
CA ASP A 181 -10.95 16.80 17.07
C ASP A 181 -9.77 16.69 16.10
N PRO A 182 -9.81 15.82 15.07
CA PRO A 182 -8.77 15.77 14.04
C PRO A 182 -8.46 17.12 13.40
N LYS A 183 -9.43 18.04 13.37
CA LYS A 183 -9.29 19.39 12.82
C LYS A 183 -8.28 20.26 13.58
N ASP A 184 -8.04 19.94 14.84
CA ASP A 184 -7.16 20.70 15.74
C ASP A 184 -5.75 20.10 15.82
N LEU A 185 -5.44 19.09 15.00
CA LEU A 185 -4.21 18.32 15.10
C LEU A 185 -3.34 18.42 13.84
N LYS A 186 -2.03 18.55 14.07
CA LYS A 186 -0.96 18.38 13.08
C LYS A 186 -0.24 17.06 13.35
N ILE A 187 -0.36 16.12 12.42
CA ILE A 187 0.12 14.75 12.62
C ILE A 187 1.08 14.36 11.51
N VAL A 188 2.21 13.77 11.87
CA VAL A 188 3.05 13.02 10.94
C VAL A 188 2.75 11.55 11.12
N SER A 189 2.17 10.93 10.10
CA SER A 189 1.86 9.50 10.07
C SER A 189 2.94 8.74 9.32
N CYS A 190 3.59 7.77 9.98
CA CYS A 190 4.66 6.95 9.46
C CYS A 190 4.16 5.50 9.30
N HIS A 191 3.87 5.09 8.07
CA HIS A 191 3.56 3.71 7.71
C HIS A 191 4.86 3.03 7.28
N LEU A 192 5.43 2.17 8.12
CA LEU A 192 6.78 1.63 7.99
C LEU A 192 6.80 0.11 7.73
N GLY A 193 5.97 -0.36 6.82
CA GLY A 193 5.96 -1.74 6.34
C GLY A 193 7.04 -2.02 5.30
N ASN A 194 6.96 -3.15 4.60
CA ASN A 194 7.86 -3.46 3.47
C ASN A 194 7.79 -2.40 2.35
N GLY A 195 6.59 -1.84 2.10
CA GLY A 195 6.42 -0.54 1.48
C GLY A 195 6.28 0.50 2.59
N SER A 196 7.06 1.59 2.55
CA SER A 196 7.08 2.61 3.61
C SER A 196 6.74 3.98 3.04
N SER A 197 5.93 4.73 3.78
CA SER A 197 5.62 6.13 3.44
C SER A 197 5.29 6.94 4.69
N LEU A 198 5.49 8.25 4.59
CA LEU A 198 5.02 9.22 5.57
C LEU A 198 3.96 10.11 4.93
N ALA A 199 3.06 10.63 5.77
CA ALA A 199 2.11 11.66 5.38
C ALA A 199 2.07 12.77 6.43
N ALA A 200 2.05 14.01 5.96
CA ALA A 200 1.75 15.19 6.76
C ALA A 200 0.24 15.42 6.75
N VAL A 201 -0.36 15.44 7.92
CA VAL A 201 -1.81 15.61 8.08
C VAL A 201 -2.07 16.82 8.95
N ASP A 202 -2.67 17.85 8.38
CA ASP A 202 -3.05 19.09 9.07
C ASP A 202 -4.58 19.23 9.03
N GLY A 203 -5.18 19.38 10.20
CA GLY A 203 -6.64 19.50 10.32
C GLY A 203 -7.41 18.31 9.77
N GLY A 204 -6.85 17.09 9.88
CA GLY A 204 -7.44 15.85 9.37
C GLY A 204 -7.30 15.64 7.86
N LYS A 205 -6.60 16.54 7.14
CA LYS A 205 -6.37 16.48 5.69
C LYS A 205 -4.89 16.21 5.40
N CYS A 206 -4.62 15.35 4.43
CA CYS A 206 -3.27 15.18 3.94
C CYS A 206 -2.81 16.43 3.19
N VAL A 207 -1.67 17.01 3.60
CA VAL A 207 -1.06 18.19 2.98
C VAL A 207 0.24 17.88 2.26
N ASP A 208 0.88 16.76 2.56
CA ASP A 208 2.05 16.23 1.84
C ASP A 208 2.21 14.72 2.12
N THR A 209 2.91 14.01 1.24
CA THR A 209 3.25 12.59 1.44
C THR A 209 4.54 12.22 0.71
N SER A 210 5.23 11.18 1.17
CA SER A 210 6.55 10.83 0.67
C SER A 210 6.57 10.04 -0.64
N MET A 211 5.58 9.18 -0.89
CA MET A 211 5.48 8.50 -2.18
C MET A 211 5.00 9.48 -3.26
N GLY A 212 5.41 9.23 -4.50
CA GLY A 212 5.23 10.16 -5.62
C GLY A 212 4.11 9.76 -6.59
N LEU A 213 4.41 9.90 -7.88
CA LEU A 213 3.61 9.35 -8.98
C LEU A 213 3.43 7.85 -8.82
N THR A 214 4.48 7.17 -8.38
CA THR A 214 4.53 5.74 -8.11
C THR A 214 4.95 5.48 -6.66
N PRO A 215 4.76 4.26 -6.13
CA PRO A 215 5.20 3.89 -4.78
C PRO A 215 6.74 3.74 -4.63
N LEU A 216 7.54 4.27 -5.56
CA LEU A 216 9.00 4.18 -5.55
C LEU A 216 9.65 5.31 -4.75
N ALA A 217 9.12 6.54 -4.90
CA ALA A 217 9.68 7.74 -4.24
C ALA A 217 9.54 7.72 -2.72
N GLY A 218 10.31 8.55 -2.05
CA GLY A 218 10.31 8.72 -0.61
C GLY A 218 11.39 7.92 0.11
N LEU A 219 11.02 7.18 1.14
CA LEU A 219 11.95 6.35 1.91
C LEU A 219 12.57 5.23 1.07
N PRO A 220 13.81 4.84 1.35
CA PRO A 220 14.27 3.51 0.98
C PRO A 220 13.39 2.47 1.69
N MET A 221 12.97 1.42 0.98
CA MET A 221 12.02 0.43 1.48
C MET A 221 12.65 -0.97 1.44
N GLY A 222 11.91 -2.02 1.69
CA GLY A 222 12.44 -3.36 1.66
C GLY A 222 13.24 -3.69 0.40
N THR A 223 12.68 -3.39 -0.78
CA THR A 223 13.31 -3.63 -2.10
C THR A 223 13.33 -2.42 -3.02
N ARG A 224 12.71 -1.30 -2.63
CA ARG A 224 12.62 -0.07 -3.43
C ARG A 224 13.65 0.94 -2.98
N ALA A 225 14.25 1.64 -3.96
CA ALA A 225 15.34 2.57 -3.70
C ALA A 225 14.95 3.81 -2.88
N GLY A 226 13.71 4.30 -3.01
CA GLY A 226 13.33 5.61 -2.48
C GLY A 226 13.87 6.77 -3.33
N ASP A 227 13.95 7.94 -2.74
CA ASP A 227 14.43 9.16 -3.40
C ASP A 227 15.92 9.07 -3.74
N MET A 228 16.24 9.47 -4.96
CA MET A 228 17.61 9.54 -5.48
C MET A 228 17.71 10.60 -6.58
N ASP A 229 18.91 10.97 -6.95
CA ASP A 229 19.16 11.76 -8.14
C ASP A 229 18.76 10.97 -9.39
N VAL A 230 17.87 11.53 -10.21
CA VAL A 230 17.42 10.91 -11.46
C VAL A 230 18.54 10.62 -12.46
N GLY A 231 19.64 11.38 -12.41
CA GLY A 231 20.85 11.15 -13.21
C GLY A 231 21.50 9.78 -12.98
N VAL A 232 21.25 9.15 -11.83
CA VAL A 232 21.70 7.79 -11.55
C VAL A 232 21.10 6.78 -12.52
N ILE A 233 19.86 7.00 -12.97
CA ILE A 233 19.17 6.10 -13.93
C ILE A 233 19.92 6.09 -15.25
N GLU A 234 20.20 7.27 -15.78
CA GLU A 234 20.94 7.42 -17.05
C GLU A 234 22.38 6.87 -16.92
N TYR A 235 23.07 7.20 -15.84
CA TYR A 235 24.42 6.71 -15.58
C TYR A 235 24.50 5.18 -15.56
N VAL A 236 23.60 4.53 -14.83
CA VAL A 236 23.56 3.06 -14.71
C VAL A 236 23.19 2.42 -16.04
N ALA A 237 22.19 2.99 -16.75
CA ALA A 237 21.76 2.50 -18.06
C ALA A 237 22.94 2.50 -19.05
N ASN A 238 23.64 3.62 -19.17
CA ASN A 238 24.76 3.76 -20.09
C ASN A 238 25.99 2.92 -19.70
N LYS A 239 26.35 2.93 -18.39
CA LYS A 239 27.55 2.22 -17.93
C LYS A 239 27.47 0.71 -18.05
N TYR A 240 26.27 0.16 -17.83
CA TYR A 240 26.06 -1.29 -17.78
C TYR A 240 25.27 -1.82 -18.99
N ASP A 241 25.08 -1.00 -20.02
CA ASP A 241 24.32 -1.34 -21.24
C ASP A 241 22.95 -1.95 -20.93
N ARG A 242 22.16 -1.22 -20.13
CA ARG A 242 20.82 -1.64 -19.70
C ARG A 242 19.75 -0.70 -20.22
N SER A 243 18.59 -1.25 -20.56
CA SER A 243 17.41 -0.42 -20.82
C SER A 243 16.95 0.31 -19.57
N ILE A 244 16.33 1.49 -19.73
CA ILE A 244 15.70 2.24 -18.63
C ILE A 244 14.74 1.35 -17.86
N SER A 245 13.91 0.54 -18.54
CA SER A 245 12.98 -0.39 -17.90
C SER A 245 13.68 -1.40 -16.98
N SER A 246 14.84 -1.95 -17.41
CA SER A 246 15.64 -2.87 -16.59
C SER A 246 16.23 -2.19 -15.35
N VAL A 247 16.67 -0.93 -15.47
CA VAL A 247 17.15 -0.14 -14.34
C VAL A 247 15.99 0.14 -13.37
N MET A 248 14.83 0.59 -13.87
CA MET A 248 13.65 0.84 -13.07
C MET A 248 13.14 -0.41 -12.35
N GLU A 249 13.19 -1.57 -13.00
CA GLU A 249 12.88 -2.83 -12.32
C GLU A 249 13.86 -3.11 -11.18
N GLY A 250 15.15 -2.85 -11.36
CA GLY A 250 16.15 -2.95 -10.31
C GLY A 250 15.87 -2.04 -9.12
N LEU A 251 15.48 -0.79 -9.39
CA LEU A 251 15.14 0.19 -8.35
C LEU A 251 13.87 -0.19 -7.56
N ASN A 252 12.94 -0.92 -8.18
CA ASN A 252 11.72 -1.38 -7.53
C ASN A 252 11.87 -2.71 -6.76
N LYS A 253 12.69 -3.65 -7.28
CA LYS A 253 12.68 -5.04 -6.79
C LYS A 253 14.00 -5.50 -6.17
N ARG A 254 15.11 -4.79 -6.40
CA ARG A 254 16.47 -5.24 -6.02
C ARG A 254 17.30 -4.14 -5.35
N SER A 255 16.65 -3.12 -4.84
CA SER A 255 17.26 -1.97 -4.14
C SER A 255 16.81 -1.89 -2.70
N GLY A 256 16.77 -0.73 -2.10
CA GLY A 256 16.36 -0.53 -0.72
C GLY A 256 17.19 -1.32 0.28
N MET A 257 16.55 -1.81 1.32
CA MET A 257 17.21 -2.56 2.40
C MET A 257 17.92 -3.81 1.87
N MET A 258 17.26 -4.58 1.00
CA MET A 258 17.84 -5.74 0.33
C MET A 258 19.10 -5.38 -0.47
N GLY A 259 19.00 -4.34 -1.32
CA GLY A 259 20.11 -3.93 -2.18
C GLY A 259 21.29 -3.33 -1.43
N LEU A 260 21.03 -2.56 -0.37
CA LEU A 260 22.06 -1.95 0.47
C LEU A 260 22.78 -2.99 1.32
N SER A 261 22.03 -3.82 2.04
CA SER A 261 22.58 -4.82 2.95
C SER A 261 23.20 -6.01 2.20
N GLY A 262 22.60 -6.43 1.10
CA GLY A 262 22.90 -7.70 0.44
C GLY A 262 22.40 -8.92 1.23
N VAL A 263 21.55 -8.74 2.23
CA VAL A 263 21.08 -9.81 3.13
C VAL A 263 19.59 -10.06 2.97
N SER A 264 18.76 -9.07 3.33
CA SER A 264 17.30 -9.24 3.40
C SER A 264 16.57 -7.90 3.26
N SER A 265 15.27 -7.97 2.97
CA SER A 265 14.35 -6.84 3.07
C SER A 265 13.68 -6.74 4.45
N ASP A 266 13.84 -7.74 5.31
CA ASP A 266 13.25 -7.80 6.65
C ASP A 266 14.22 -7.17 7.68
N PHE A 267 13.73 -6.21 8.44
CA PHE A 267 14.55 -5.51 9.46
C PHE A 267 15.08 -6.42 10.56
N ARG A 268 14.35 -7.48 10.91
CA ARG A 268 14.81 -8.46 11.91
C ARG A 268 16.07 -9.20 11.46
N ASP A 269 16.10 -9.55 10.16
CA ASP A 269 17.27 -10.18 9.55
C ASP A 269 18.45 -9.21 9.49
N LEU A 270 18.19 -7.93 9.18
CA LEU A 270 19.20 -6.88 9.14
C LEU A 270 19.82 -6.62 10.52
N GLU A 271 18.97 -6.52 11.55
CA GLU A 271 19.45 -6.35 12.92
C GLU A 271 20.29 -7.54 13.41
N ASN A 272 19.89 -8.77 13.08
CA ASN A 272 20.64 -9.95 13.41
C ASN A 272 21.98 -9.99 12.67
N ALA A 273 21.98 -9.75 11.36
CA ALA A 273 23.19 -9.70 10.56
C ALA A 273 24.16 -8.60 11.05
N HIS A 274 23.63 -7.44 11.47
CA HIS A 274 24.46 -6.39 12.05
C HIS A 274 25.11 -6.82 13.37
N LYS A 275 24.36 -7.47 14.26
CA LYS A 275 24.91 -8.03 15.52
C LYS A 275 26.00 -9.07 15.28
N GLU A 276 25.92 -9.79 14.16
CA GLU A 276 26.92 -10.76 13.70
C GLU A 276 28.11 -10.12 12.95
N GLY A 277 28.16 -8.79 12.87
CA GLY A 277 29.27 -8.03 12.29
C GLY A 277 29.09 -7.59 10.83
N ASN A 278 27.89 -7.71 10.25
CA ASN A 278 27.62 -7.17 8.93
C ASN A 278 27.37 -5.65 8.99
N GLU A 279 28.41 -4.86 8.68
CA GLU A 279 28.35 -3.39 8.72
C GLU A 279 27.34 -2.82 7.72
N ARG A 280 27.19 -3.44 6.54
CA ARG A 280 26.24 -2.96 5.52
C ARG A 280 24.78 -3.14 5.96
N ALA A 281 24.48 -4.17 6.73
CA ALA A 281 23.16 -4.36 7.32
C ALA A 281 22.83 -3.23 8.32
N GLY A 282 23.79 -2.86 9.18
CA GLY A 282 23.67 -1.71 10.08
C GLY A 282 23.47 -0.41 9.31
N LEU A 283 24.33 -0.15 8.31
CA LEU A 283 24.22 1.03 7.45
C LEU A 283 22.85 1.15 6.78
N ALA A 284 22.25 0.05 6.31
CA ALA A 284 20.93 0.04 5.68
C ALA A 284 19.84 0.51 6.67
N VAL A 285 19.88 0.01 7.92
CA VAL A 285 18.96 0.43 8.98
C VAL A 285 19.17 1.91 9.32
N ASP A 286 20.40 2.37 9.44
CA ASP A 286 20.72 3.78 9.72
C ASP A 286 20.23 4.71 8.62
N MET A 287 20.38 4.34 7.35
CA MET A 287 19.87 5.10 6.21
C MET A 287 18.34 5.21 6.24
N PHE A 288 17.65 4.12 6.56
CA PHE A 288 16.19 4.14 6.71
C PHE A 288 15.77 5.09 7.84
N ASN A 289 16.34 4.93 9.03
CA ASN A 289 16.03 5.75 10.20
C ASN A 289 16.33 7.23 9.95
N TYR A 290 17.44 7.53 9.27
CA TYR A 290 17.79 8.89 8.86
C TYR A 290 16.76 9.47 7.89
N GLY A 291 16.30 8.69 6.91
CA GLY A 291 15.25 9.08 5.98
C GLY A 291 13.92 9.40 6.69
N VAL A 292 13.49 8.54 7.62
CA VAL A 292 12.30 8.77 8.45
C VAL A 292 12.44 10.06 9.25
N LYS A 293 13.58 10.25 9.94
CA LYS A 293 13.86 11.47 10.73
C LYS A 293 13.81 12.75 9.87
N LYS A 294 14.40 12.71 8.68
CA LYS A 294 14.38 13.87 7.74
C LYS A 294 12.96 14.22 7.34
N LEU A 295 12.14 13.23 6.96
CA LEU A 295 10.78 13.47 6.50
C LEU A 295 9.87 13.95 7.65
N ILE A 296 10.03 13.43 8.87
CA ILE A 296 9.33 13.97 10.05
C ILE A 296 9.65 15.46 10.23
N GLY A 297 10.94 15.82 10.16
CA GLY A 297 11.36 17.23 10.28
C GLY A 297 10.83 18.12 9.15
N ALA A 298 10.86 17.62 7.90
CA ALA A 298 10.33 18.33 6.74
C ALA A 298 8.82 18.58 6.87
N TYR A 299 8.06 17.57 7.29
CA TYR A 299 6.62 17.68 7.45
C TYR A 299 6.20 18.52 8.66
N ALA A 300 6.94 18.43 9.76
CA ALA A 300 6.74 19.35 10.87
C ALA A 300 6.96 20.81 10.45
N ALA A 301 7.99 21.09 9.63
CA ALA A 301 8.24 22.41 9.08
C ALA A 301 7.14 22.85 8.10
N ALA A 302 6.72 21.97 7.19
CA ALA A 302 5.67 22.26 6.20
C ALA A 302 4.33 22.62 6.86
N MET A 303 3.98 21.96 7.98
CA MET A 303 2.76 22.23 8.75
C MET A 303 2.94 23.38 9.77
N GLY A 304 4.14 23.89 9.99
CA GLY A 304 4.41 24.88 11.03
C GLY A 304 4.26 24.34 12.46
N GLY A 305 4.59 23.06 12.65
CA GLY A 305 4.52 22.35 13.93
C GLY A 305 4.03 20.91 13.79
N VAL A 306 4.06 20.16 14.89
CA VAL A 306 3.55 18.80 14.98
C VAL A 306 3.01 18.54 16.39
N ASP A 307 1.82 17.98 16.50
CA ASP A 307 1.19 17.59 17.77
C ASP A 307 1.42 16.11 18.10
N ALA A 308 1.47 15.26 17.07
CA ALA A 308 1.68 13.83 17.24
C ALA A 308 2.44 13.21 16.06
N ILE A 309 3.22 12.17 16.35
CA ILE A 309 3.88 11.31 15.37
C ILE A 309 3.36 9.90 15.57
N ILE A 310 2.89 9.26 14.51
CA ILE A 310 2.32 7.92 14.55
C ILE A 310 3.24 6.96 13.82
N PHE A 311 3.51 5.82 14.43
CA PHE A 311 4.23 4.70 13.80
C PHE A 311 3.29 3.51 13.66
N THR A 312 3.20 2.94 12.45
CA THR A 312 2.33 1.78 12.11
C THR A 312 2.93 0.94 10.99
N ALA A 313 2.35 -0.25 10.75
CA ALA A 313 2.61 -1.34 9.81
C ALA A 313 3.55 -2.44 10.27
#